data_bed494b6f1fab3d98aa773107eb3f9f6
#
_entry.id   bed494b6f1fab3d98aa773107eb3f9f6
#
_cell.length_a   1.000
_cell.length_b   1.000
_cell.length_c   1.000
_cell.angle_alpha   90.00
_cell.angle_beta   90.00
_cell.angle_gamma   90.00
#
_symmetry.space_group_name_H-M   'P 1'
#
loop_
_entity.id
_entity.type
_entity.pdbx_description
1 polymer ?
#
loop_
_entity_poly.entity_id
_entity_poly.type
_entity_poly.pdbx_seq_one_letter_code
_entity_poly.pdbx_strand_id
1 'polypeptide(L)'
;SDGQTTESTEEAQEEKDPLIPEIDTSVEIQAGSRVAVVSKSTSGEFWGLVKKGMEQAIADVNEAYGFKKEDQVTMTFEGASDEKDVESQVNTIDAVIAENPDVLCVSASDMDSLQAQLEAAKEYGIPVVAFDSGVTDSKMVRAFRGTDNTRVGEIAAYRLATAIGKMGKVAVFSAQEKTQSIQERVSGFTNYITNYPDIEVVEIVYQDQVDDMTAAMQEVLDKYPQLDGVFCNNADIAD
;
A
#
# COMPACT_ATOMS: atom_id res chain seq x y z
N SER A 1 2.47 66.27 15.51
CA SER A 1 3.13 65.43 14.50
C SER A 1 2.96 63.98 14.87
N ASP A 2 1.89 63.42 14.38
CA ASP A 2 1.56 62.00 14.58
C ASP A 2 2.27 61.17 13.53
N GLY A 3 3.11 60.25 14.00
CA GLY A 3 3.74 59.25 13.20
C GLY A 3 2.90 57.97 13.24
N GLN A 4 2.14 57.69 12.18
CA GLN A 4 1.52 56.39 11.96
C GLN A 4 2.55 55.45 11.40
N THR A 5 2.91 54.42 12.21
CA THR A 5 3.66 53.27 11.77
C THR A 5 2.66 52.27 11.18
N THR A 6 2.69 52.10 9.87
CA THR A 6 2.00 51.02 9.18
C THR A 6 2.79 49.74 9.35
N GLU A 7 2.34 48.83 10.23
CA GLU A 7 2.79 47.44 10.24
C GLU A 7 2.26 46.73 8.99
N SER A 8 3.14 46.45 8.04
CA SER A 8 2.89 45.50 6.96
C SER A 8 2.98 44.10 7.52
N THR A 9 1.86 43.44 7.73
CA THR A 9 1.77 42.02 7.92
C THR A 9 2.17 41.34 6.61
N GLU A 10 3.43 40.90 6.51
CA GLU A 10 3.82 39.93 5.52
C GLU A 10 3.12 38.62 5.89
N GLU A 11 2.10 38.23 5.11
CA GLU A 11 1.57 36.89 5.10
C GLU A 11 2.72 35.95 4.65
N ALA A 12 3.23 35.15 5.58
CA ALA A 12 4.16 34.11 5.25
C ALA A 12 3.46 33.15 4.28
N GLN A 13 3.88 33.16 3.02
CA GLN A 13 3.48 32.13 2.06
C GLN A 13 4.01 30.80 2.61
N GLU A 14 3.10 29.93 3.01
CA GLU A 14 3.43 28.55 3.33
C GLU A 14 4.13 27.94 2.12
N GLU A 15 5.40 27.58 2.28
CA GLU A 15 6.20 26.95 1.23
C GLU A 15 5.59 25.56 0.95
N LYS A 16 4.92 25.43 -0.20
CA LYS A 16 4.28 24.16 -0.60
C LYS A 16 5.33 23.06 -0.73
N ASP A 17 5.08 21.92 -0.11
CA ASP A 17 5.94 20.75 -0.26
C ASP A 17 5.95 20.31 -1.74
N PRO A 18 7.12 20.31 -2.42
CA PRO A 18 7.23 19.95 -3.83
C PRO A 18 6.88 18.48 -4.12
N LEU A 19 6.77 17.64 -3.09
CA LEU A 19 6.37 16.25 -3.22
C LEU A 19 4.84 16.06 -3.24
N ILE A 20 4.08 17.09 -2.85
CA ILE A 20 2.61 17.08 -2.92
C ILE A 20 2.19 17.67 -4.26
N PRO A 21 1.62 16.87 -5.19
CA PRO A 21 1.19 17.39 -6.48
C PRO A 21 0.08 18.42 -6.30
N GLU A 22 0.13 19.50 -7.07
CA GLU A 22 -0.97 20.46 -7.10
C GLU A 22 -2.24 19.81 -7.65
N ILE A 23 -3.39 20.17 -7.06
CA ILE A 23 -4.69 19.71 -7.54
C ILE A 23 -5.04 20.52 -8.80
N ASP A 24 -5.19 19.80 -9.91
CA ASP A 24 -5.62 20.40 -11.18
C ASP A 24 -7.13 20.61 -11.18
N THR A 25 -7.54 21.81 -10.85
CA THR A 25 -8.95 22.21 -10.82
C THR A 25 -9.58 22.42 -12.21
N SER A 26 -8.82 22.26 -13.29
CA SER A 26 -9.37 22.19 -14.64
C SER A 26 -10.08 20.87 -14.94
N VAL A 27 -9.79 19.82 -14.16
CA VAL A 27 -10.49 18.54 -14.22
C VAL A 27 -11.84 18.67 -13.52
N GLU A 28 -12.92 18.34 -14.22
CA GLU A 28 -14.26 18.36 -13.63
C GLU A 28 -14.44 17.24 -12.61
N ILE A 29 -14.83 17.59 -11.38
CA ILE A 29 -15.24 16.66 -10.34
C ILE A 29 -16.70 16.93 -10.02
N GLN A 30 -17.51 15.88 -10.02
CA GLN A 30 -18.92 15.98 -9.64
C GLN A 30 -19.03 16.28 -8.14
N ALA A 31 -19.77 17.32 -7.80
CA ALA A 31 -20.08 17.66 -6.41
C ALA A 31 -20.82 16.51 -5.71
N GLY A 32 -20.49 16.26 -4.43
CA GLY A 32 -21.10 15.20 -3.64
C GLY A 32 -20.63 13.78 -3.99
N SER A 33 -19.56 13.63 -4.79
CA SER A 33 -19.00 12.33 -5.15
C SER A 33 -18.58 11.53 -3.91
N ARG A 34 -18.80 10.21 -3.95
CA ARG A 34 -18.50 9.28 -2.89
C ARG A 34 -17.35 8.36 -3.30
N VAL A 35 -16.26 8.44 -2.55
CA VAL A 35 -15.08 7.57 -2.69
C VAL A 35 -15.18 6.45 -1.68
N ALA A 36 -15.19 5.21 -2.13
CA ALA A 36 -15.12 4.05 -1.24
C ALA A 36 -13.71 3.47 -1.30
N VAL A 37 -13.07 3.31 -0.15
CA VAL A 37 -11.75 2.71 -0.03
C VAL A 37 -11.85 1.39 0.71
N VAL A 38 -11.33 0.32 0.11
CA VAL A 38 -11.19 -0.99 0.75
C VAL A 38 -9.71 -1.35 0.78
N SER A 39 -9.13 -1.28 1.97
CA SER A 39 -7.75 -1.64 2.26
C SER A 39 -7.60 -3.13 2.59
N LYS A 40 -6.37 -3.63 2.65
CA LYS A 40 -6.11 -5.00 3.12
C LYS A 40 -6.45 -5.17 4.59
N SER A 41 -6.23 -4.12 5.38
CA SER A 41 -6.59 -4.09 6.80
C SER A 41 -6.91 -2.66 7.26
N THR A 42 -7.63 -2.54 8.36
CA THR A 42 -7.81 -1.28 9.09
C THR A 42 -6.96 -1.22 10.35
N SER A 43 -6.22 -2.28 10.65
CA SER A 43 -5.37 -2.40 11.84
C SER A 43 -3.93 -1.96 11.56
N GLY A 44 -3.24 -1.54 12.62
CA GLY A 44 -1.84 -1.18 12.57
C GLY A 44 -1.55 0.26 12.16
N GLU A 45 -0.31 0.69 12.43
CA GLU A 45 0.13 2.06 12.19
C GLU A 45 0.15 2.40 10.69
N PHE A 46 0.61 1.46 9.86
CA PHE A 46 0.69 1.67 8.41
C PHE A 46 -0.66 2.06 7.80
N TRP A 47 -1.71 1.26 8.06
CA TRP A 47 -3.05 1.55 7.53
C TRP A 47 -3.68 2.79 8.15
N GLY A 48 -3.34 3.10 9.40
CA GLY A 48 -3.73 4.35 10.03
C GLY A 48 -3.14 5.57 9.33
N LEU A 49 -1.87 5.51 8.91
CA LEU A 49 -1.21 6.57 8.16
C LEU A 49 -1.77 6.69 6.73
N VAL A 50 -2.02 5.57 6.06
CA VAL A 50 -2.65 5.55 4.73
C VAL A 50 -4.02 6.23 4.78
N LYS A 51 -4.86 5.88 5.76
CA LYS A 51 -6.17 6.50 5.96
C LYS A 51 -6.06 8.01 6.15
N LYS A 52 -5.17 8.46 7.04
CA LYS A 52 -4.95 9.90 7.27
C LYS A 52 -4.53 10.64 6.01
N GLY A 53 -3.62 10.06 5.21
CA GLY A 53 -3.19 10.64 3.94
C GLY A 53 -4.35 10.78 2.94
N MET A 54 -5.21 9.76 2.86
CA MET A 54 -6.40 9.81 2.00
C MET A 54 -7.43 10.82 2.50
N GLU A 55 -7.68 10.89 3.80
CA GLU A 55 -8.57 11.90 4.41
C GLU A 55 -8.08 13.32 4.13
N GLN A 56 -6.76 13.55 4.23
CA GLN A 56 -6.18 14.84 3.87
C GLN A 56 -6.36 15.15 2.39
N ALA A 57 -6.12 14.19 1.50
CA ALA A 57 -6.32 14.38 0.06
C ALA A 57 -7.77 14.76 -0.29
N ILE A 58 -8.76 14.14 0.37
CA ILE A 58 -10.18 14.49 0.22
C ILE A 58 -10.45 15.92 0.72
N ALA A 59 -9.87 16.31 1.85
CA ALA A 59 -10.01 17.67 2.38
C ALA A 59 -9.41 18.70 1.41
N ASP A 60 -8.21 18.43 0.88
CA ASP A 60 -7.53 19.30 -0.08
C ASP A 60 -8.33 19.46 -1.39
N VAL A 61 -8.92 18.37 -1.89
CA VAL A 61 -9.82 18.40 -3.05
C VAL A 61 -11.03 19.29 -2.77
N ASN A 62 -11.71 19.09 -1.64
CA ASN A 62 -12.87 19.88 -1.27
C ASN A 62 -12.53 21.38 -1.13
N GLU A 63 -11.37 21.71 -0.59
CA GLU A 63 -10.89 23.08 -0.48
C GLU A 63 -10.60 23.69 -1.86
N ALA A 64 -9.84 22.97 -2.70
CA ALA A 64 -9.43 23.44 -4.02
C ALA A 64 -10.63 23.72 -4.95
N TYR A 65 -11.68 22.87 -4.88
CA TYR A 65 -12.91 23.04 -5.65
C TYR A 65 -13.94 23.93 -4.96
N GLY A 66 -13.71 24.36 -3.73
CA GLY A 66 -14.65 25.16 -2.94
C GLY A 66 -15.93 24.43 -2.55
N PHE A 67 -15.91 23.09 -2.52
CA PHE A 67 -17.05 22.26 -2.14
C PHE A 67 -17.37 22.41 -0.65
N LYS A 68 -18.65 22.57 -0.31
CA LYS A 68 -19.14 22.75 1.05
C LYS A 68 -20.41 21.95 1.28
N LYS A 69 -20.59 21.47 2.50
CA LYS A 69 -21.77 20.69 2.93
C LYS A 69 -22.01 19.47 2.03
N GLU A 70 -23.20 19.38 1.45
CA GLU A 70 -23.63 18.29 0.57
C GLU A 70 -22.83 18.18 -0.75
N ASP A 71 -22.13 19.23 -1.16
CA ASP A 71 -21.29 19.23 -2.36
C ASP A 71 -19.91 18.61 -2.10
N GLN A 72 -19.53 18.41 -0.85
CA GLN A 72 -18.24 17.83 -0.52
C GLN A 72 -18.11 16.40 -1.05
N VAL A 73 -16.94 16.11 -1.61
CA VAL A 73 -16.51 14.73 -1.83
C VAL A 73 -16.34 14.05 -0.46
N THR A 74 -16.86 12.87 -0.33
CA THR A 74 -16.79 12.07 0.91
C THR A 74 -16.03 10.77 0.67
N MET A 75 -15.48 10.18 1.75
CA MET A 75 -14.74 8.94 1.70
C MET A 75 -15.17 8.01 2.81
N THR A 76 -15.34 6.73 2.48
CA THR A 76 -15.35 5.63 3.45
C THR A 76 -14.03 4.86 3.39
N PHE A 77 -13.56 4.34 4.51
CA PHE A 77 -12.33 3.55 4.58
C PHE A 77 -12.62 2.27 5.37
N GLU A 78 -12.66 1.15 4.67
CA GLU A 78 -13.02 -0.15 5.19
C GLU A 78 -11.92 -1.18 4.90
N GLY A 79 -11.96 -2.30 5.60
CA GLY A 79 -11.02 -3.40 5.44
C GLY A 79 -11.17 -4.44 6.54
N ALA A 80 -10.52 -5.58 6.37
CA ALA A 80 -10.46 -6.61 7.38
C ALA A 80 -9.66 -6.16 8.63
N SER A 81 -9.74 -6.88 9.72
CA SER A 81 -8.86 -6.69 10.87
C SER A 81 -7.47 -7.31 10.67
N ASP A 82 -7.36 -8.25 9.73
CA ASP A 82 -6.13 -8.97 9.38
C ASP A 82 -5.98 -9.02 7.86
N GLU A 83 -4.80 -8.66 7.33
CA GLU A 83 -4.50 -8.68 5.89
C GLU A 83 -4.63 -10.06 5.26
N LYS A 84 -4.55 -11.15 6.05
CA LYS A 84 -4.71 -12.53 5.58
C LYS A 84 -6.18 -12.93 5.35
N ASP A 85 -7.12 -12.14 5.85
CA ASP A 85 -8.55 -12.43 5.73
C ASP A 85 -9.10 -11.95 4.38
N VAL A 86 -8.77 -12.69 3.33
CA VAL A 86 -9.19 -12.43 1.96
C VAL A 86 -10.70 -12.51 1.81
N GLU A 87 -11.36 -13.44 2.48
CA GLU A 87 -12.83 -13.61 2.44
C GLU A 87 -13.54 -12.37 2.98
N SER A 88 -13.07 -11.83 4.10
CA SER A 88 -13.60 -10.59 4.65
C SER A 88 -13.44 -9.41 3.68
N GLN A 89 -12.31 -9.32 2.98
CA GLN A 89 -12.10 -8.29 1.97
C GLN A 89 -13.08 -8.43 0.80
N VAL A 90 -13.26 -9.64 0.27
CA VAL A 90 -14.21 -9.92 -0.82
C VAL A 90 -15.63 -9.51 -0.41
N ASN A 91 -16.08 -9.92 0.77
CA ASN A 91 -17.40 -9.58 1.29
C ASN A 91 -17.59 -8.06 1.50
N THR A 92 -16.54 -7.38 1.97
CA THR A 92 -16.57 -5.92 2.13
C THR A 92 -16.71 -5.22 0.77
N ILE A 93 -15.98 -5.67 -0.24
CA ILE A 93 -16.08 -5.10 -1.60
C ILE A 93 -17.48 -5.32 -2.19
N ASP A 94 -18.07 -6.51 -2.02
CA ASP A 94 -19.44 -6.78 -2.47
C ASP A 94 -20.45 -5.82 -1.82
N ALA A 95 -20.33 -5.59 -0.51
CA ALA A 95 -21.19 -4.64 0.20
C ALA A 95 -21.01 -3.21 -0.28
N VAL A 96 -19.76 -2.78 -0.50
CA VAL A 96 -19.41 -1.44 -0.99
C VAL A 96 -19.93 -1.21 -2.41
N ILE A 97 -19.82 -2.20 -3.32
CA ILE A 97 -20.36 -2.10 -4.68
C ILE A 97 -21.89 -1.94 -4.64
N ALA A 98 -22.58 -2.64 -3.72
CA ALA A 98 -24.02 -2.53 -3.56
C ALA A 98 -24.48 -1.12 -3.12
N GLU A 99 -23.62 -0.34 -2.49
CA GLU A 99 -23.85 1.07 -2.14
C GLU A 99 -23.67 2.04 -3.31
N ASN A 100 -23.17 1.53 -4.45
CA ASN A 100 -22.94 2.28 -5.68
C ASN A 100 -22.12 3.57 -5.50
N PRO A 101 -20.88 3.48 -5.03
CA PRO A 101 -19.98 4.63 -4.93
C PRO A 101 -19.59 5.16 -6.32
N ASP A 102 -19.12 6.40 -6.40
CA ASP A 102 -18.66 7.00 -7.65
C ASP A 102 -17.27 6.50 -8.07
N VAL A 103 -16.47 6.02 -7.09
CA VAL A 103 -15.19 5.35 -7.32
C VAL A 103 -14.89 4.37 -6.20
N LEU A 104 -14.28 3.25 -6.54
CA LEU A 104 -13.76 2.24 -5.62
C LEU A 104 -12.23 2.26 -5.67
N CYS A 105 -11.59 2.53 -4.54
CA CYS A 105 -10.16 2.37 -4.36
C CYS A 105 -9.89 1.08 -3.60
N VAL A 106 -9.03 0.21 -4.10
CA VAL A 106 -8.76 -1.09 -3.50
C VAL A 106 -7.27 -1.40 -3.40
N SER A 107 -6.85 -1.92 -2.25
CA SER A 107 -5.56 -2.59 -2.07
C SER A 107 -5.82 -4.08 -1.88
N ALA A 108 -5.50 -4.90 -2.89
CA ALA A 108 -5.85 -6.31 -2.87
C ALA A 108 -4.99 -7.12 -1.90
N SER A 109 -5.63 -7.85 -0.99
CA SER A 109 -4.95 -8.82 -0.11
C SER A 109 -4.41 -10.02 -0.91
N ASP A 110 -5.19 -10.49 -1.87
CA ASP A 110 -4.82 -11.52 -2.83
C ASP A 110 -5.10 -11.01 -4.24
N MET A 111 -4.08 -11.04 -5.11
CA MET A 111 -4.13 -10.45 -6.45
C MET A 111 -5.10 -11.15 -7.41
N ASP A 112 -5.48 -12.40 -7.12
CA ASP A 112 -6.34 -13.22 -7.97
C ASP A 112 -7.79 -13.30 -7.46
N SER A 113 -8.04 -12.99 -6.20
CA SER A 113 -9.32 -13.29 -5.52
C SER A 113 -10.42 -12.27 -5.78
N LEU A 114 -10.13 -11.14 -6.45
CA LEU A 114 -11.09 -10.04 -6.63
C LEU A 114 -11.72 -10.00 -8.03
N GLN A 115 -11.49 -10.99 -8.88
CA GLN A 115 -11.94 -10.95 -10.28
C GLN A 115 -13.45 -10.70 -10.41
N ALA A 116 -14.27 -11.43 -9.66
CA ALA A 116 -15.73 -11.29 -9.72
C ALA A 116 -16.20 -9.90 -9.26
N GLN A 117 -15.57 -9.34 -8.23
CA GLN A 117 -15.88 -8.02 -7.70
C GLN A 117 -15.50 -6.91 -8.69
N LEU A 118 -14.36 -7.05 -9.36
CA LEU A 118 -13.92 -6.12 -10.39
C LEU A 118 -14.84 -6.15 -11.60
N GLU A 119 -15.33 -7.34 -12.01
CA GLU A 119 -16.32 -7.50 -13.06
C GLU A 119 -17.66 -6.85 -12.67
N ALA A 120 -18.12 -7.07 -11.43
CA ALA A 120 -19.33 -6.44 -10.91
C ALA A 120 -19.19 -4.90 -10.88
N ALA A 121 -18.07 -4.36 -10.39
CA ALA A 121 -17.83 -2.92 -10.42
C ALA A 121 -17.90 -2.35 -11.84
N LYS A 122 -17.32 -3.07 -12.81
CA LYS A 122 -17.38 -2.68 -14.22
C LYS A 122 -18.82 -2.69 -14.78
N GLU A 123 -19.61 -3.71 -14.44
CA GLU A 123 -21.02 -3.80 -14.86
C GLU A 123 -21.87 -2.65 -14.29
N TYR A 124 -21.62 -2.25 -13.06
CA TYR A 124 -22.27 -1.10 -12.41
C TYR A 124 -21.68 0.26 -12.82
N GLY A 125 -20.65 0.26 -13.69
CA GLY A 125 -20.00 1.49 -14.14
C GLY A 125 -19.15 2.19 -13.06
N ILE A 126 -18.75 1.47 -12.00
CA ILE A 126 -17.92 1.98 -10.93
C ILE A 126 -16.44 1.86 -11.32
N PRO A 127 -15.73 2.95 -11.56
CA PRO A 127 -14.30 2.89 -11.84
C PRO A 127 -13.51 2.42 -10.60
N VAL A 128 -12.50 1.58 -10.84
CA VAL A 128 -11.64 1.05 -9.78
C VAL A 128 -10.24 1.63 -9.91
N VAL A 129 -9.68 2.10 -8.80
CA VAL A 129 -8.29 2.50 -8.65
C VAL A 129 -7.62 1.55 -7.67
N ALA A 130 -6.55 0.89 -8.07
CA ALA A 130 -5.75 0.07 -7.15
C ALA A 130 -4.66 0.92 -6.51
N PHE A 131 -4.37 0.64 -5.24
CA PHE A 131 -3.30 1.30 -4.51
C PHE A 131 -2.54 0.29 -3.64
N ASP A 132 -1.30 0.60 -3.30
CA ASP A 132 -0.39 -0.23 -2.49
C ASP A 132 -0.13 -1.62 -3.11
N SER A 133 -1.15 -2.45 -3.25
CA SER A 133 -1.10 -3.76 -3.89
C SER A 133 -2.18 -3.89 -4.96
N GLY A 134 -1.78 -4.30 -6.15
CA GLY A 134 -2.64 -4.42 -7.32
C GLY A 134 -3.29 -5.79 -7.47
N VAL A 135 -3.88 -5.98 -8.64
CA VAL A 135 -4.54 -7.21 -9.07
C VAL A 135 -3.85 -7.77 -10.30
N THR A 136 -4.02 -9.07 -10.56
CA THR A 136 -3.37 -9.76 -11.68
C THR A 136 -3.78 -9.17 -13.03
N ASP A 137 -5.09 -8.95 -13.25
CA ASP A 137 -5.55 -8.29 -14.46
C ASP A 137 -5.60 -6.76 -14.29
N SER A 138 -4.48 -6.11 -14.60
CA SER A 138 -4.34 -4.65 -14.51
C SER A 138 -5.32 -3.87 -15.41
N LYS A 139 -5.93 -4.51 -16.41
CA LYS A 139 -6.93 -3.85 -17.27
C LYS A 139 -8.27 -3.62 -16.58
N MET A 140 -8.50 -4.31 -15.45
CA MET A 140 -9.70 -4.15 -14.63
C MET A 140 -9.64 -2.89 -13.75
N VAL A 141 -8.50 -2.24 -13.65
CA VAL A 141 -8.32 -1.00 -12.87
C VAL A 141 -7.97 0.16 -13.78
N ARG A 142 -8.44 1.36 -13.44
CA ARG A 142 -8.17 2.60 -14.20
C ARG A 142 -6.77 3.15 -13.95
N ALA A 143 -6.25 2.95 -12.74
CA ALA A 143 -4.94 3.39 -12.34
C ALA A 143 -4.42 2.53 -11.17
N PHE A 144 -3.12 2.52 -11.01
CA PHE A 144 -2.43 1.99 -9.84
C PHE A 144 -1.53 3.06 -9.23
N ARG A 145 -1.52 3.13 -7.91
CA ARG A 145 -0.61 3.98 -7.13
C ARG A 145 0.02 3.17 -6.02
N GLY A 146 1.33 3.04 -6.05
CA GLY A 146 2.07 2.26 -5.06
C GLY A 146 3.57 2.46 -5.19
N THR A 147 4.29 1.79 -4.32
CA THR A 147 5.76 1.70 -4.33
C THR A 147 6.22 0.78 -5.47
N ASP A 148 7.37 1.06 -6.05
CA ASP A 148 8.10 0.09 -6.89
C ASP A 148 8.66 -1.02 -5.99
N ASN A 149 7.85 -2.04 -5.75
CA ASN A 149 8.16 -3.11 -4.81
C ASN A 149 9.26 -4.05 -5.31
N THR A 150 9.42 -4.20 -6.62
CA THR A 150 10.56 -4.92 -7.21
C THR A 150 11.85 -4.20 -6.84
N ARG A 151 11.89 -2.89 -7.00
CA ARG A 151 13.05 -2.08 -6.64
C ARG A 151 13.36 -2.11 -5.14
N VAL A 152 12.33 -2.14 -4.29
CA VAL A 152 12.51 -2.33 -2.84
C VAL A 152 13.22 -3.66 -2.55
N GLY A 153 12.79 -4.75 -3.17
CA GLY A 153 13.44 -6.06 -3.04
C GLY A 153 14.90 -6.04 -3.50
N GLU A 154 15.19 -5.42 -4.64
CA GLU A 154 16.57 -5.27 -5.14
C GLU A 154 17.46 -4.49 -4.16
N ILE A 155 16.95 -3.37 -3.62
CA ILE A 155 17.69 -2.56 -2.63
C ILE A 155 17.94 -3.36 -1.36
N ALA A 156 16.96 -4.13 -0.88
CA ALA A 156 17.11 -4.99 0.29
C ALA A 156 18.21 -6.04 0.05
N ALA A 157 18.21 -6.70 -1.11
CA ALA A 157 19.24 -7.66 -1.48
C ALA A 157 20.65 -7.03 -1.53
N TYR A 158 20.78 -5.87 -2.16
CA TYR A 158 22.03 -5.13 -2.19
C TYR A 158 22.55 -4.77 -0.79
N ARG A 159 21.66 -4.25 0.07
CA ARG A 159 22.00 -3.85 1.44
C ARG A 159 22.40 -5.04 2.29
N LEU A 160 21.63 -6.13 2.22
CA LEU A 160 21.93 -7.36 2.96
C LEU A 160 23.25 -7.96 2.50
N ALA A 161 23.45 -8.15 1.19
CA ALA A 161 24.71 -8.67 0.63
C ALA A 161 25.92 -7.85 1.07
N THR A 162 25.80 -6.52 1.05
CA THR A 162 26.89 -5.64 1.49
C THR A 162 27.19 -5.80 2.98
N ALA A 163 26.13 -5.88 3.80
CA ALA A 163 26.27 -6.02 5.26
C ALA A 163 26.96 -7.31 5.69
N ILE A 164 26.70 -8.43 4.98
CA ILE A 164 27.29 -9.75 5.28
C ILE A 164 28.60 -10.02 4.51
N GLY A 165 29.17 -9.01 3.82
CA GLY A 165 30.42 -9.18 3.09
C GLY A 165 30.30 -9.98 1.79
N LYS A 166 29.12 -10.05 1.19
CA LYS A 166 28.80 -10.68 -0.10
C LYS A 166 28.97 -12.21 -0.12
N MET A 167 28.93 -12.85 1.03
CA MET A 167 28.97 -14.31 1.17
C MET A 167 28.18 -14.76 2.41
N GLY A 168 27.62 -15.96 2.36
CA GLY A 168 26.94 -16.57 3.49
C GLY A 168 25.55 -17.08 3.16
N LYS A 169 24.79 -17.39 4.20
CA LYS A 169 23.42 -17.93 4.12
C LYS A 169 22.42 -16.90 4.60
N VAL A 170 21.35 -16.72 3.84
CA VAL A 170 20.26 -15.78 4.17
C VAL A 170 18.91 -16.48 4.05
N ALA A 171 17.95 -16.03 4.85
CA ALA A 171 16.56 -16.44 4.74
C ALA A 171 15.65 -15.25 4.44
N VAL A 172 14.50 -15.53 3.87
CA VAL A 172 13.43 -14.54 3.63
C VAL A 172 12.22 -14.92 4.47
N PHE A 173 11.77 -14.00 5.30
CA PHE A 173 10.51 -14.12 6.02
C PHE A 173 9.52 -13.14 5.42
N SER A 174 8.39 -13.68 4.96
CA SER A 174 7.49 -12.98 4.06
C SER A 174 6.06 -12.96 4.58
N ALA A 175 5.36 -11.86 4.32
CA ALA A 175 3.91 -11.82 4.41
C ALA A 175 3.27 -12.76 3.34
N GLN A 176 2.01 -12.51 2.96
CA GLN A 176 1.25 -13.40 2.08
C GLN A 176 1.84 -13.49 0.67
N GLU A 177 1.97 -14.72 0.15
CA GLU A 177 2.57 -14.99 -1.15
C GLU A 177 1.82 -14.31 -2.31
N LYS A 178 0.48 -14.31 -2.28
CA LYS A 178 -0.35 -13.80 -3.37
C LYS A 178 -0.70 -12.31 -3.27
N THR A 179 -0.10 -11.59 -2.34
CA THR A 179 -0.17 -10.14 -2.31
C THR A 179 0.85 -9.56 -3.29
N GLN A 180 0.42 -8.75 -4.26
CA GLN A 180 1.30 -8.26 -5.34
C GLN A 180 2.56 -7.56 -4.81
N SER A 181 2.43 -6.62 -3.87
CA SER A 181 3.56 -5.90 -3.30
C SER A 181 4.58 -6.83 -2.64
N ILE A 182 4.10 -7.88 -1.99
CA ILE A 182 4.93 -8.89 -1.34
C ILE A 182 5.64 -9.76 -2.37
N GLN A 183 4.92 -10.25 -3.38
CA GLN A 183 5.49 -11.06 -4.45
C GLN A 183 6.58 -10.30 -5.20
N GLU A 184 6.37 -9.02 -5.48
CA GLU A 184 7.35 -8.16 -6.14
C GLU A 184 8.59 -7.93 -5.26
N ARG A 185 8.44 -7.73 -3.94
CA ARG A 185 9.58 -7.61 -3.02
C ARG A 185 10.40 -8.88 -2.95
N VAL A 186 9.74 -10.05 -2.86
CA VAL A 186 10.44 -11.34 -2.84
C VAL A 186 11.15 -11.59 -4.16
N SER A 187 10.49 -11.39 -5.31
CA SER A 187 11.11 -11.60 -6.63
C SER A 187 12.25 -10.62 -6.90
N GLY A 188 12.08 -9.34 -6.55
CA GLY A 188 13.14 -8.35 -6.64
C GLY A 188 14.37 -8.74 -5.82
N PHE A 189 14.16 -9.20 -4.58
CA PHE A 189 15.23 -9.69 -3.71
C PHE A 189 15.91 -10.92 -4.28
N THR A 190 15.15 -11.97 -4.59
CA THR A 190 15.69 -13.26 -5.03
C THR A 190 16.38 -13.17 -6.38
N ASN A 191 15.88 -12.36 -7.29
CA ASN A 191 16.55 -12.12 -8.58
C ASN A 191 17.84 -11.33 -8.42
N TYR A 192 17.84 -10.26 -7.63
CA TYR A 192 19.00 -9.41 -7.46
C TYR A 192 20.13 -10.08 -6.68
N ILE A 193 19.81 -10.90 -5.67
CA ILE A 193 20.81 -11.58 -4.83
C ILE A 193 21.67 -12.56 -5.63
N THR A 194 21.19 -13.04 -6.79
CA THR A 194 21.97 -13.88 -7.71
C THR A 194 23.21 -13.22 -8.25
N ASN A 195 23.34 -11.89 -8.17
CA ASN A 195 24.57 -11.17 -8.48
C ASN A 195 25.72 -11.47 -7.49
N TYR A 196 25.41 -12.13 -6.37
CA TYR A 196 26.36 -12.52 -5.34
C TYR A 196 26.40 -14.06 -5.23
N PRO A 197 27.23 -14.73 -6.04
CA PRO A 197 27.20 -16.20 -6.16
C PRO A 197 27.60 -16.94 -4.90
N ASP A 198 28.25 -16.26 -3.95
CA ASP A 198 28.64 -16.83 -2.65
C ASP A 198 27.57 -16.63 -1.57
N ILE A 199 26.40 -16.09 -1.91
CA ILE A 199 25.24 -15.99 -1.03
C ILE A 199 24.21 -17.03 -1.45
N GLU A 200 23.78 -17.84 -0.47
CA GLU A 200 22.71 -18.84 -0.61
C GLU A 200 21.45 -18.35 0.09
N VAL A 201 20.31 -18.29 -0.61
CA VAL A 201 18.98 -18.13 0.00
C VAL A 201 18.51 -19.52 0.40
N VAL A 202 18.60 -19.83 1.70
CA VAL A 202 18.36 -21.19 2.21
C VAL A 202 16.88 -21.51 2.44
N GLU A 203 16.06 -20.49 2.71
CA GLU A 203 14.64 -20.65 3.02
C GLU A 203 13.87 -19.39 2.66
N ILE A 204 12.64 -19.57 2.18
CA ILE A 204 11.64 -18.51 2.05
C ILE A 204 10.38 -19.00 2.75
N VAL A 205 9.95 -18.30 3.81
CA VAL A 205 8.77 -18.67 4.60
C VAL A 205 7.69 -17.61 4.41
N TYR A 206 6.51 -18.03 3.97
CA TYR A 206 5.34 -17.16 3.81
C TYR A 206 4.37 -17.32 4.99
N GLN A 207 3.93 -16.21 5.54
CA GLN A 207 3.06 -16.17 6.72
C GLN A 207 1.74 -16.91 6.53
N ASP A 208 1.18 -16.90 5.32
CA ASP A 208 -0.07 -17.58 4.97
C ASP A 208 0.07 -19.08 4.73
N GLN A 209 1.30 -19.61 4.78
CA GLN A 209 1.61 -21.04 4.59
C GLN A 209 2.01 -21.75 5.89
N VAL A 210 2.00 -21.05 7.02
CA VAL A 210 2.34 -21.57 8.34
C VAL A 210 1.28 -21.17 9.37
N ASP A 211 1.10 -21.97 10.40
CA ASP A 211 0.12 -21.69 11.47
C ASP A 211 0.64 -20.61 12.44
N ASP A 212 1.94 -20.62 12.69
CA ASP A 212 2.63 -19.68 13.60
C ASP A 212 3.92 -19.22 12.96
N MET A 213 3.98 -17.94 12.58
CA MET A 213 5.14 -17.38 11.90
C MET A 213 6.37 -17.30 12.82
N THR A 214 6.17 -16.97 14.09
CA THR A 214 7.27 -16.92 15.07
C THR A 214 7.90 -18.30 15.27
N ALA A 215 7.07 -19.35 15.39
CA ALA A 215 7.55 -20.72 15.48
C ALA A 215 8.29 -21.15 14.19
N ALA A 216 7.78 -20.80 13.02
CA ALA A 216 8.42 -21.10 11.75
C ALA A 216 9.77 -20.39 11.60
N MET A 217 9.87 -19.13 12.01
CA MET A 217 11.15 -18.39 12.05
C MET A 217 12.16 -19.09 12.97
N GLN A 218 11.73 -19.52 14.17
CA GLN A 218 12.60 -20.22 15.11
C GLN A 218 13.10 -21.55 14.52
N GLU A 219 12.25 -22.29 13.82
CA GLU A 219 12.65 -23.54 13.14
C GLU A 219 13.75 -23.30 12.10
N VAL A 220 13.65 -22.20 11.33
CA VAL A 220 14.69 -21.83 10.36
C VAL A 220 16.00 -21.48 11.07
N LEU A 221 15.95 -20.70 12.15
CA LEU A 221 17.13 -20.34 12.93
C LEU A 221 17.81 -21.58 13.55
N ASP A 222 17.01 -22.53 14.02
CA ASP A 222 17.53 -23.79 14.59
C ASP A 222 18.15 -24.70 13.52
N LYS A 223 17.55 -24.74 12.32
CA LYS A 223 18.03 -25.51 11.17
C LYS A 223 19.31 -24.93 10.57
N TYR A 224 19.46 -23.60 10.61
CA TYR A 224 20.60 -22.88 10.07
C TYR A 224 21.27 -22.01 11.14
N PRO A 225 21.99 -22.61 12.12
CA PRO A 225 22.58 -21.85 13.22
C PRO A 225 23.69 -20.88 12.80
N GLN A 226 24.15 -20.97 11.54
CA GLN A 226 25.13 -20.09 10.92
C GLN A 226 24.48 -19.18 9.86
N LEU A 227 23.23 -18.78 10.08
CA LEU A 227 22.57 -17.83 9.21
C LEU A 227 23.21 -16.44 9.36
N ASP A 228 23.61 -15.83 8.23
CA ASP A 228 24.32 -14.55 8.22
C ASP A 228 23.38 -13.36 8.15
N GLY A 229 22.15 -13.57 7.66
CA GLY A 229 21.16 -12.51 7.58
C GLY A 229 19.78 -12.99 7.21
N VAL A 230 18.80 -12.09 7.43
CA VAL A 230 17.39 -12.29 7.09
C VAL A 230 16.83 -11.07 6.36
N PHE A 231 15.89 -11.32 5.48
CA PHE A 231 15.06 -10.29 4.88
C PHE A 231 13.61 -10.48 5.33
N CYS A 232 13.09 -9.53 6.12
CA CYS A 232 11.68 -9.41 6.44
C CYS A 232 11.06 -8.38 5.50
N ASN A 233 10.04 -8.74 4.72
CA ASN A 233 9.60 -7.89 3.62
C ASN A 233 8.48 -6.89 3.95
N ASN A 234 8.02 -6.86 5.21
CA ASN A 234 7.19 -5.79 5.75
C ASN A 234 7.42 -5.62 7.25
N ALA A 235 6.83 -4.60 7.86
CA ALA A 235 7.01 -4.28 9.27
C ALA A 235 6.45 -5.39 10.19
N ASP A 236 5.25 -5.89 9.91
CA ASP A 236 4.58 -6.91 10.76
C ASP A 236 5.37 -8.22 10.84
N ILE A 237 6.15 -8.54 9.80
CA ILE A 237 7.03 -9.72 9.80
C ILE A 237 8.33 -9.45 10.55
N ALA A 238 8.75 -8.18 10.63
CA ALA A 238 10.00 -7.80 11.27
C ALA A 238 9.88 -7.62 12.79
N ASP A 239 8.67 -7.38 13.30
CA ASP A 239 8.35 -7.19 14.72
C ASP A 239 8.14 -8.53 15.45
#